data_416ba8f940d0e85e3453892d7d049cdc
#
_entry.id   416ba8f940d0e85e3453892d7d049cdc
#
_cell.length_a   1.000
_cell.length_b   1.000
_cell.length_c   1.000
_cell.angle_alpha   90.00
_cell.angle_beta   90.00
_cell.angle_gamma   90.00
#
_symmetry.space_group_name_H-M   'P 1'
#
loop_
_entity.id
_entity.type
_entity.pdbx_description
1 polymer ?
#
loop_
_entity_poly.entity_id
_entity_poly.type
_entity_poly.pdbx_seq_one_letter_code
_entity_poly.pdbx_strand_id
1 'polypeptide(L)'
;AKRGIGMVFQSHTLFDHLKIEDNVAYGLVSNGVKKREAREKARDFLKYFGLEGFEKRYPATLSGGEAQRVALARTLIMNPKLVLFDEPLSALDAPLRKKLAALIRDLQKTLGFTGIMVTHDIREAKNISDKIIMMKKGRILWQGNPEAFDEGMLE
;
A
#
# COMPACT_ATOMS: atom_id res chain seq x y z
N ALA A 1 5.30 11.93 -13.44
CA ALA A 1 5.14 10.48 -13.32
C ALA A 1 6.31 9.62 -13.83
N LYS A 2 7.50 10.17 -14.12
CA LYS A 2 8.64 9.40 -14.66
C LYS A 2 9.60 8.84 -13.61
N ARG A 3 9.35 9.02 -12.31
CA ARG A 3 10.32 8.67 -11.25
C ARG A 3 10.26 7.23 -10.75
N GLY A 4 9.23 6.45 -11.12
CA GLY A 4 9.05 5.08 -10.62
C GLY A 4 8.84 4.98 -9.10
N ILE A 5 8.37 6.06 -8.47
CA ILE A 5 8.11 6.14 -7.03
C ILE A 5 6.61 6.18 -6.81
N GLY A 6 6.10 5.26 -6.00
CA GLY A 6 4.74 5.25 -5.49
C GLY A 6 4.68 5.76 -4.06
N MET A 7 3.54 6.30 -3.65
CA MET A 7 3.29 6.70 -2.27
C MET A 7 1.87 6.33 -1.87
N VAL A 8 1.75 5.74 -0.69
CA VAL A 8 0.48 5.39 -0.04
C VAL A 8 0.42 6.17 1.25
N PHE A 9 -0.55 7.07 1.33
CA PHE A 9 -0.77 7.93 2.49
C PHE A 9 -1.73 7.27 3.48
N GLN A 10 -1.66 7.68 4.74
CA GLN A 10 -2.62 7.31 5.78
C GLN A 10 -4.05 7.78 5.44
N SER A 11 -4.19 8.96 4.85
CA SER A 11 -5.46 9.44 4.26
C SER A 11 -5.59 8.94 2.83
N HIS A 12 -6.67 8.25 2.53
CA HIS A 12 -6.85 7.45 1.30
C HIS A 12 -6.92 8.23 -0.02
N THR A 13 -6.76 9.51 -0.05
CA THR A 13 -6.73 10.45 -1.21
C THR A 13 -7.21 9.87 -2.57
N LEU A 14 -8.39 9.23 -2.57
CA LEU A 14 -9.01 8.73 -3.81
C LEU A 14 -9.67 9.89 -4.57
N PHE A 15 -9.83 9.73 -5.86
CA PHE A 15 -10.56 10.68 -6.70
C PHE A 15 -12.06 10.44 -6.55
N ASP A 16 -12.78 11.26 -5.79
CA ASP A 16 -14.18 11.07 -5.41
C ASP A 16 -15.13 11.01 -6.62
N HIS A 17 -14.80 11.72 -7.70
CA HIS A 17 -15.57 11.77 -8.93
C HIS A 17 -15.33 10.58 -9.88
N LEU A 18 -14.37 9.71 -9.57
CA LEU A 18 -14.04 8.53 -10.37
C LEU A 18 -14.54 7.24 -9.70
N LYS A 19 -14.99 6.30 -10.51
CA LYS A 19 -15.27 4.93 -10.07
C LYS A 19 -13.99 4.24 -9.59
N ILE A 20 -14.13 3.18 -8.81
CA ILE A 20 -12.99 2.47 -8.23
C ILE A 20 -12.06 1.92 -9.31
N GLU A 21 -12.60 1.31 -10.37
CA GLU A 21 -11.78 0.85 -11.51
C GLU A 21 -10.99 2.00 -12.18
N ASP A 22 -11.60 3.18 -12.30
CA ASP A 22 -10.94 4.36 -12.88
C ASP A 22 -9.91 4.97 -11.93
N ASN A 23 -10.15 4.94 -10.61
CA ASN A 23 -9.16 5.31 -9.62
C ASN A 23 -7.89 4.47 -9.76
N VAL A 24 -8.05 3.14 -9.80
CA VAL A 24 -6.91 2.22 -9.92
C VAL A 24 -6.24 2.33 -11.29
N ALA A 25 -7.04 2.45 -12.37
CA ALA A 25 -6.53 2.58 -13.74
C ALA A 25 -5.89 3.94 -14.05
N TYR A 26 -6.11 4.97 -13.21
CA TYR A 26 -5.75 6.35 -13.49
C TYR A 26 -4.30 6.55 -13.94
N GLY A 27 -3.36 5.99 -13.21
CA GLY A 27 -1.93 6.09 -13.53
C GLY A 27 -1.58 5.42 -14.85
N LEU A 28 -2.18 4.28 -15.17
CA LEU A 28 -1.98 3.58 -16.44
C LEU A 28 -2.46 4.42 -17.62
N VAL A 29 -3.67 5.00 -17.51
CA VAL A 29 -4.23 5.89 -18.54
C VAL A 29 -3.37 7.13 -18.72
N SER A 30 -2.90 7.74 -17.64
CA SER A 30 -2.00 8.91 -17.66
C SER A 30 -0.65 8.59 -18.31
N ASN A 31 -0.24 7.33 -18.32
CA ASN A 31 0.97 6.86 -19.00
C ASN A 31 0.71 6.34 -20.42
N GLY A 32 -0.48 6.60 -20.99
CA GLY A 32 -0.80 6.30 -22.38
C GLY A 32 -1.43 4.93 -22.63
N VAL A 33 -1.74 4.14 -21.59
CA VAL A 33 -2.49 2.90 -21.75
C VAL A 33 -3.93 3.21 -22.14
N LYS A 34 -4.49 2.52 -23.13
CA LYS A 34 -5.89 2.70 -23.53
C LYS A 34 -6.83 2.44 -22.35
N LYS A 35 -7.85 3.30 -22.17
CA LYS A 35 -8.76 3.26 -21.01
C LYS A 35 -9.40 1.88 -20.79
N ARG A 36 -9.81 1.20 -21.87
CA ARG A 36 -10.38 -0.15 -21.79
C ARG A 36 -9.40 -1.16 -21.19
N GLU A 37 -8.18 -1.20 -21.72
CA GLU A 37 -7.12 -2.08 -21.24
C GLU A 37 -6.71 -1.76 -19.80
N ALA A 38 -6.59 -0.47 -19.48
CA ALA A 38 -6.26 -0.05 -18.11
C ALA A 38 -7.33 -0.47 -17.09
N ARG A 39 -8.62 -0.41 -17.46
CA ARG A 39 -9.73 -0.89 -16.64
C ARG A 39 -9.70 -2.41 -16.46
N GLU A 40 -9.43 -3.17 -17.52
CA GLU A 40 -9.30 -4.63 -17.43
C GLU A 40 -8.20 -5.01 -16.43
N LYS A 41 -7.01 -4.41 -16.55
CA LYS A 41 -5.91 -4.59 -15.60
C LYS A 41 -6.29 -4.18 -14.18
N ALA A 42 -6.99 -3.06 -14.02
CA ALA A 42 -7.44 -2.59 -12.72
C ALA A 42 -8.41 -3.56 -12.04
N ARG A 43 -9.36 -4.13 -12.79
CA ARG A 43 -10.32 -5.13 -12.27
C ARG A 43 -9.60 -6.39 -11.80
N ASP A 44 -8.66 -6.90 -12.58
CA ASP A 44 -7.87 -8.07 -12.18
C ASP A 44 -7.01 -7.76 -10.95
N PHE A 45 -6.44 -6.58 -10.89
CA PHE A 45 -5.61 -6.17 -9.75
C PHE A 45 -6.41 -5.98 -8.47
N LEU A 46 -7.66 -5.48 -8.55
CA LEU A 46 -8.58 -5.34 -7.43
C LEU A 46 -8.90 -6.68 -6.73
N LYS A 47 -8.90 -7.79 -7.49
CA LYS A 47 -9.13 -9.13 -6.92
C LYS A 47 -8.10 -9.52 -5.87
N TYR A 48 -6.82 -9.14 -6.05
CA TYR A 48 -5.76 -9.40 -5.06
C TYR A 48 -6.05 -8.71 -3.72
N PHE A 49 -6.78 -7.59 -3.75
CA PHE A 49 -7.15 -6.83 -2.55
C PHE A 49 -8.52 -7.22 -1.98
N GLY A 50 -9.16 -8.28 -2.51
CA GLY A 50 -10.51 -8.71 -2.09
C GLY A 50 -11.57 -7.66 -2.38
N LEU A 51 -11.46 -6.95 -3.50
CA LEU A 51 -12.36 -5.88 -3.95
C LEU A 51 -13.08 -6.25 -5.25
N GLU A 52 -13.25 -7.53 -5.54
CA GLU A 52 -14.09 -8.01 -6.64
C GLU A 52 -15.54 -7.53 -6.46
N GLY A 53 -16.15 -7.01 -7.52
CA GLY A 53 -17.50 -6.43 -7.48
C GLY A 53 -17.55 -4.94 -7.07
N PHE A 54 -16.40 -4.33 -6.75
CA PHE A 54 -16.34 -2.92 -6.36
C PHE A 54 -16.05 -1.96 -7.53
N GLU A 55 -15.80 -2.48 -8.72
CA GLU A 55 -15.28 -1.74 -9.88
C GLU A 55 -16.10 -0.52 -10.24
N LYS A 56 -17.44 -0.64 -10.14
CA LYS A 56 -18.40 0.40 -10.50
C LYS A 56 -18.80 1.34 -9.35
N ARG A 57 -18.35 1.05 -8.13
CA ARG A 57 -18.64 1.87 -6.95
C ARG A 57 -17.83 3.16 -6.97
N TYR A 58 -18.18 4.09 -6.09
CA TYR A 58 -17.48 5.36 -5.87
C TYR A 58 -16.84 5.39 -4.48
N PRO A 59 -15.76 6.16 -4.27
CA PRO A 59 -15.06 6.24 -2.99
C PRO A 59 -15.98 6.54 -1.79
N ALA A 60 -16.98 7.40 -1.95
CA ALA A 60 -17.93 7.76 -0.90
C ALA A 60 -18.74 6.56 -0.36
N THR A 61 -18.80 5.44 -1.09
CA THR A 61 -19.53 4.23 -0.68
C THR A 61 -18.65 3.21 0.02
N LEU A 62 -17.38 3.51 0.23
CA LEU A 62 -16.39 2.60 0.82
C LEU A 62 -16.22 2.85 2.31
N SER A 63 -15.96 1.78 3.07
CA SER A 63 -15.37 1.89 4.41
C SER A 63 -13.92 2.37 4.32
N GLY A 64 -13.37 2.88 5.43
CA GLY A 64 -11.98 3.32 5.48
C GLY A 64 -10.99 2.22 5.05
N GLY A 65 -11.22 0.98 5.49
CA GLY A 65 -10.38 -0.16 5.10
C GLY A 65 -10.50 -0.54 3.62
N GLU A 66 -11.69 -0.40 3.00
CA GLU A 66 -11.88 -0.60 1.57
C GLU A 66 -11.18 0.49 0.76
N ALA A 67 -11.32 1.75 1.17
CA ALA A 67 -10.63 2.87 0.54
C ALA A 67 -9.10 2.73 0.61
N GLN A 68 -8.56 2.26 1.73
CA GLN A 68 -7.14 1.98 1.89
C GLN A 68 -6.66 0.90 0.92
N ARG A 69 -7.42 -0.18 0.76
CA ARG A 69 -7.09 -1.24 -0.20
C ARG A 69 -7.11 -0.75 -1.65
N VAL A 70 -8.05 0.13 -2.01
CA VAL A 70 -8.08 0.78 -3.33
C VAL A 70 -6.85 1.65 -3.54
N ALA A 71 -6.44 2.43 -2.53
CA ALA A 71 -5.24 3.29 -2.60
C ALA A 71 -3.96 2.47 -2.78
N LEU A 72 -3.84 1.32 -2.08
CA LEU A 72 -2.76 0.36 -2.27
C LEU A 72 -2.76 -0.19 -3.70
N ALA A 73 -3.90 -0.67 -4.19
CA ALA A 73 -4.04 -1.20 -5.54
C ALA A 73 -3.66 -0.15 -6.60
N ARG A 74 -4.13 1.09 -6.46
CA ARG A 74 -3.81 2.21 -7.36
C ARG A 74 -2.31 2.49 -7.46
N THR A 75 -1.61 2.39 -6.33
CA THR A 75 -0.17 2.65 -6.28
C THR A 75 0.62 1.48 -6.87
N LEU A 76 0.29 0.25 -6.48
CA LEU A 76 1.08 -0.93 -6.83
C LEU A 76 0.85 -1.42 -8.27
N ILE A 77 -0.32 -1.14 -8.88
CA ILE A 77 -0.59 -1.47 -10.29
C ILE A 77 0.39 -0.80 -11.27
N MET A 78 0.99 0.32 -10.84
CA MET A 78 1.97 1.07 -11.62
C MET A 78 3.34 0.40 -11.69
N ASN A 79 3.53 -0.71 -10.99
CA ASN A 79 4.80 -1.43 -10.87
C ASN A 79 5.97 -0.46 -10.52
N PRO A 80 5.88 0.28 -9.40
CA PRO A 80 6.91 1.25 -9.01
C PRO A 80 8.20 0.53 -8.60
N LYS A 81 9.34 1.24 -8.71
CA LYS A 81 10.63 0.74 -8.19
C LYS A 81 10.79 0.96 -6.69
N LEU A 82 10.19 2.03 -6.18
CA LEU A 82 10.19 2.41 -4.77
C LEU A 82 8.75 2.76 -4.35
N VAL A 83 8.33 2.26 -3.20
CA VAL A 83 7.04 2.62 -2.59
C VAL A 83 7.27 3.14 -1.18
N LEU A 84 6.72 4.31 -0.91
CA LEU A 84 6.67 4.90 0.42
C LEU A 84 5.29 4.63 1.01
N PHE A 85 5.24 4.00 2.17
CA PHE A 85 4.02 3.69 2.89
C PHE A 85 4.00 4.50 4.19
N ASP A 86 2.99 5.34 4.35
CA ASP A 86 2.77 6.14 5.56
C ASP A 86 1.58 5.56 6.33
N GLU A 87 1.85 4.74 7.33
CA GLU A 87 0.87 3.99 8.13
C GLU A 87 -0.23 3.29 7.31
N PRO A 88 0.12 2.49 6.29
CA PRO A 88 -0.82 2.02 5.26
C PRO A 88 -1.87 1.05 5.78
N LEU A 89 -1.70 0.50 6.97
CA LEU A 89 -2.57 -0.51 7.56
C LEU A 89 -3.24 -0.07 8.86
N SER A 90 -3.04 1.18 9.28
CA SER A 90 -3.54 1.71 10.57
C SER A 90 -5.07 1.72 10.70
N ALA A 91 -5.80 1.91 9.59
CA ALA A 91 -7.26 1.96 9.56
C ALA A 91 -7.95 0.57 9.54
N LEU A 92 -7.17 -0.53 9.61
CA LEU A 92 -7.66 -1.89 9.44
C LEU A 92 -7.78 -2.62 10.78
N ASP A 93 -8.75 -3.53 10.87
CA ASP A 93 -8.81 -4.51 11.96
C ASP A 93 -7.62 -5.50 11.91
N ALA A 94 -7.34 -6.17 13.00
CA ALA A 94 -6.16 -7.02 13.13
C ALA A 94 -6.13 -8.20 12.11
N PRO A 95 -7.24 -8.93 11.82
CA PRO A 95 -7.23 -9.98 10.82
C PRO A 95 -6.95 -9.47 9.41
N LEU A 96 -7.58 -8.35 9.01
CA LEU A 96 -7.39 -7.76 7.68
C LEU A 96 -6.00 -7.15 7.53
N ARG A 97 -5.50 -6.48 8.57
CA ARG A 97 -4.13 -5.94 8.64
C ARG A 97 -3.10 -7.03 8.37
N LYS A 98 -3.21 -8.17 9.04
CA LYS A 98 -2.31 -9.31 8.83
C LYS A 98 -2.36 -9.85 7.40
N LYS A 99 -3.55 -9.98 6.82
CA LYS A 99 -3.73 -10.43 5.43
C LYS A 99 -3.10 -9.46 4.43
N LEU A 100 -3.30 -8.16 4.61
CA LEU A 100 -2.76 -7.15 3.71
C LEU A 100 -1.25 -6.96 3.89
N ALA A 101 -0.71 -7.08 5.10
CA ALA A 101 0.73 -7.12 5.32
C ALA A 101 1.38 -8.25 4.53
N ALA A 102 0.82 -9.46 4.60
CA ALA A 102 1.29 -10.60 3.82
C ALA A 102 1.19 -10.35 2.31
N LEU A 103 0.06 -9.81 1.83
CA LEU A 103 -0.14 -9.47 0.41
C LEU A 103 0.89 -8.45 -0.07
N ILE A 104 1.14 -7.38 0.69
CA ILE A 104 2.16 -6.36 0.34
C ILE A 104 3.54 -7.02 0.24
N ARG A 105 3.86 -7.92 1.16
CA ARG A 105 5.14 -8.66 1.14
C ARG A 105 5.26 -9.57 -0.09
N ASP A 106 4.20 -10.28 -0.44
CA ASP A 106 4.17 -11.16 -1.62
C ASP A 106 4.27 -10.35 -2.93
N LEU A 107 3.54 -9.23 -3.02
CA LEU A 107 3.64 -8.30 -4.14
C LEU A 107 5.03 -7.67 -4.23
N GLN A 108 5.64 -7.32 -3.11
CA GLN A 108 7.01 -6.81 -3.08
C GLN A 108 8.01 -7.81 -3.68
N LYS A 109 7.91 -9.09 -3.31
CA LYS A 109 8.75 -10.15 -3.87
C LYS A 109 8.50 -10.37 -5.36
N THR A 110 7.23 -10.34 -5.77
CA THR A 110 6.81 -10.60 -7.16
C THR A 110 7.16 -9.45 -8.09
N LEU A 111 6.91 -8.21 -7.67
CA LEU A 111 7.14 -6.99 -8.46
C LEU A 111 8.55 -6.43 -8.29
N GLY A 112 9.28 -6.83 -7.26
CA GLY A 112 10.67 -6.43 -7.04
C GLY A 112 10.87 -4.97 -6.63
N PHE A 113 9.87 -4.31 -6.02
CA PHE A 113 10.03 -2.93 -5.55
C PHE A 113 10.74 -2.86 -4.19
N THR A 114 11.40 -1.73 -3.93
CA THR A 114 11.85 -1.37 -2.59
C THR A 114 10.71 -0.71 -1.84
N GLY A 115 10.38 -1.20 -0.65
CA GLY A 115 9.38 -0.60 0.23
C GLY A 115 10.02 0.13 1.40
N ILE A 116 9.58 1.37 1.68
CA ILE A 116 9.87 2.07 2.92
C ILE A 116 8.54 2.31 3.61
N MET A 117 8.36 1.75 4.80
CA MET A 117 7.11 1.83 5.55
C MET A 117 7.33 2.53 6.89
N VAL A 118 6.50 3.52 7.16
CA VAL A 118 6.37 4.11 8.49
C VAL A 118 5.21 3.41 9.20
N THR A 119 5.47 2.91 10.39
CA THR A 119 4.46 2.31 11.26
C THR A 119 4.84 2.50 12.73
N HIS A 120 3.85 2.57 13.59
CA HIS A 120 4.04 2.53 15.04
C HIS A 120 3.75 1.12 15.61
N ASP A 121 3.33 0.16 14.77
CA ASP A 121 3.10 -1.23 15.17
C ASP A 121 4.36 -2.06 14.95
N ILE A 122 5.02 -2.43 16.07
CA ILE A 122 6.26 -3.20 16.06
C ILE A 122 6.06 -4.58 15.45
N ARG A 123 4.91 -5.22 15.69
CA ARG A 123 4.59 -6.55 15.14
C ARG A 123 4.46 -6.49 13.63
N GLU A 124 3.83 -5.42 13.13
CA GLU A 124 3.76 -5.14 11.70
C GLU A 124 5.17 -4.98 11.12
N ALA A 125 6.00 -4.11 11.72
CA ALA A 125 7.37 -3.88 11.28
C ALA A 125 8.20 -5.18 11.25
N LYS A 126 8.12 -6.01 12.29
CA LYS A 126 8.84 -7.29 12.36
C LYS A 126 8.40 -8.29 11.30
N ASN A 127 7.10 -8.33 10.97
CA ASN A 127 6.55 -9.33 10.06
C ASN A 127 6.75 -9.00 8.58
N ILE A 128 6.86 -7.71 8.21
CA ILE A 128 6.85 -7.29 6.81
C ILE A 128 8.21 -6.81 6.30
N SER A 129 9.12 -6.38 7.18
CA SER A 129 10.37 -5.74 6.76
C SER A 129 11.58 -6.68 6.76
N ASP A 130 12.58 -6.35 5.94
CA ASP A 130 13.91 -6.96 5.95
C ASP A 130 14.85 -6.19 6.89
N LYS A 131 14.53 -4.91 7.17
CA LYS A 131 15.31 -4.04 8.04
C LYS A 131 14.39 -3.08 8.78
N ILE A 132 14.63 -2.89 10.06
CA ILE A 132 13.93 -1.92 10.90
C ILE A 132 14.86 -0.77 11.21
N ILE A 133 14.34 0.46 11.16
CA ILE A 133 15.01 1.68 11.58
C ILE A 133 14.13 2.33 12.64
N MET A 134 14.61 2.42 13.88
CA MET A 134 13.92 3.12 14.95
C MET A 134 14.34 4.58 15.01
N MET A 135 13.34 5.47 15.00
CA MET A 135 13.57 6.91 15.06
C MET A 135 12.86 7.54 16.26
N LYS A 136 13.52 8.47 16.92
CA LYS A 136 12.95 9.30 18.00
C LYS A 136 13.48 10.73 17.87
N LYS A 137 12.58 11.72 17.88
CA LYS A 137 12.93 13.15 17.77
C LYS A 137 13.86 13.48 16.59
N GLY A 138 13.58 12.90 15.42
CA GLY A 138 14.35 13.15 14.18
C GLY A 138 15.72 12.47 14.13
N ARG A 139 16.06 11.60 15.08
CA ARG A 139 17.33 10.86 15.12
C ARG A 139 17.10 9.37 15.01
N ILE A 140 17.99 8.68 14.32
CA ILE A 140 18.02 7.21 14.29
C ILE A 140 18.64 6.75 15.62
N LEU A 141 17.89 5.98 16.40
CA LEU A 141 18.36 5.38 17.64
C LEU A 141 18.90 3.98 17.43
N TRP A 142 18.28 3.23 16.51
CA TRP A 142 18.69 1.87 16.22
C TRP A 142 18.35 1.51 14.77
N GLN A 143 19.11 0.58 14.21
CA GLN A 143 18.80 -0.05 12.93
C GLN A 143 19.36 -1.45 12.86
N GLY A 144 18.62 -2.38 12.29
CA GLY A 144 19.05 -3.79 12.20
C GLY A 144 17.98 -4.69 11.59
N ASN A 145 18.23 -5.98 11.67
CA ASN A 145 17.28 -7.01 11.24
C ASN A 145 16.10 -7.11 12.22
N PRO A 146 14.90 -7.46 11.78
CA PRO A 146 13.71 -7.57 12.63
C PRO A 146 13.88 -8.51 13.82
N GLU A 147 14.66 -9.59 13.65
CA GLU A 147 14.93 -10.58 14.71
C GLU A 147 15.79 -10.02 15.86
N ALA A 148 16.65 -9.04 15.56
CA ALA A 148 17.51 -8.38 16.55
C ALA A 148 16.84 -7.20 17.26
N PHE A 149 15.60 -6.84 16.87
CA PHE A 149 14.87 -5.74 17.49
C PHE A 149 14.27 -6.17 18.82
N ASP A 150 14.68 -5.55 19.91
CA ASP A 150 14.14 -5.75 21.25
C ASP A 150 13.17 -4.61 21.61
N GLU A 151 11.99 -4.97 22.12
CA GLU A 151 10.97 -4.00 22.55
C GLU A 151 11.43 -3.16 23.75
N GLY A 152 12.36 -3.66 24.57
CA GLY A 152 12.99 -2.90 25.64
C GLY A 152 13.80 -1.68 25.18
N MET A 153 14.10 -1.57 23.88
CA MET A 153 14.77 -0.41 23.31
C MET A 153 13.87 0.83 23.16
N LEU A 154 12.57 0.69 23.46
CA LEU A 154 11.57 1.78 23.36
C LEU A 154 11.49 2.65 24.61
N GLU A 155 12.06 2.21 25.72
CA GLU A 155 12.12 2.95 26.98
C GLU A 155 13.25 4.00 26.95
#